data_6af8938a02c20d92b32084d03738331f
#
_entry.id   6af8938a02c20d92b32084d03738331f
#
_cell.length_a   1.000
_cell.length_b   1.000
_cell.length_c   1.000
_cell.angle_alpha   90.00
_cell.angle_beta   90.00
_cell.angle_gamma   90.00
#
_symmetry.space_group_name_H-M   'P 1'
#
loop_
_entity.id
_entity.type
_entity.pdbx_description
1 polymer ?
#
loop_
_entity_poly.entity_id
_entity_poly.type
_entity_poly.pdbx_seq_one_letter_code
_entity_poly.pdbx_strand_id
1 'polypeptide(L)'
;MKRFAILLLCSLVFFSCTKKDEVWSEVKTKPISKKKEFGFTYSDFNVVQDTLKSGDTFGSIIQKQNIGDKKVFELVEQIKDSFDVRSIRNNKPYTLLRSKNKTKELLVFVYQPDALHYYVVDLRDSIAKAYKKTKPITIKRRTIGGVLKSSLSETLESANVEGGLASRIAKIYAWSIDFFKLKRGDRFAITFTERYINDSIYDGVDSLEASFFEYKGKIIYAFPFVANPSSNRIEYYDEEGKGLKNFFLKTPIKFSRLSSRFSASRFHPVQLTWKAHKGTDYAAPHGTPITTTASGVVEQTGYTAGNGNFVKVKHNGTYSTQYLHMSRILVRRGQRVTQGQPIGLVGSTGLAT
;
A
#
# COMPACT_ATOMS: atom_id res chain seq x y z
N MET A 1 79.68 2.81 -42.68
CA MET A 1 81.03 2.58 -42.03
C MET A 1 80.77 2.23 -40.58
N LYS A 2 81.48 1.16 -40.10
CA LYS A 2 81.64 0.69 -38.72
C LYS A 2 80.40 -0.01 -38.14
N ARG A 3 80.22 -1.30 -38.16
CA ARG A 3 80.93 -2.44 -37.49
C ARG A 3 81.14 -2.24 -36.01
N PHE A 4 80.43 -3.08 -35.18
CA PHE A 4 80.96 -3.76 -33.98
C PHE A 4 79.73 -4.47 -33.35
N ALA A 5 79.66 -5.68 -33.19
CA ALA A 5 80.43 -6.77 -32.61
C ALA A 5 79.60 -7.40 -31.51
N ILE A 6 79.23 -8.63 -31.76
CA ILE A 6 78.48 -9.56 -30.90
C ILE A 6 79.40 -9.98 -29.74
N LEU A 7 78.88 -9.97 -28.53
CA LEU A 7 79.49 -10.69 -27.39
C LEU A 7 78.43 -11.57 -26.77
N LEU A 8 78.58 -12.85 -27.02
CA LEU A 8 77.82 -13.96 -26.49
C LEU A 8 78.31 -14.22 -25.06
N LEU A 9 77.44 -14.01 -24.05
CA LEU A 9 77.77 -14.42 -22.68
C LEU A 9 76.77 -15.53 -22.27
N CYS A 10 77.29 -16.79 -22.31
CA CYS A 10 76.60 -17.95 -21.73
C CYS A 10 76.62 -17.82 -20.20
N SER A 11 75.46 -17.65 -19.59
CA SER A 11 75.29 -17.83 -18.15
C SER A 11 74.52 -19.08 -17.88
N LEU A 12 75.20 -20.04 -17.33
CA LEU A 12 74.60 -21.30 -16.78
C LEU A 12 73.64 -20.94 -15.65
N VAL A 13 72.36 -21.25 -15.93
CA VAL A 13 71.30 -21.18 -14.90
C VAL A 13 71.23 -22.54 -14.22
N PHE A 14 71.71 -22.58 -12.98
CA PHE A 14 71.50 -23.74 -12.10
C PHE A 14 69.99 -23.81 -11.74
N PHE A 15 69.30 -24.83 -12.19
CA PHE A 15 67.97 -25.19 -11.68
C PHE A 15 68.11 -25.76 -10.28
N SER A 16 67.88 -24.94 -9.27
CA SER A 16 67.67 -25.38 -7.90
C SER A 16 66.17 -25.74 -7.76
N CYS A 17 65.87 -27.03 -7.73
CA CYS A 17 64.54 -27.52 -7.32
C CYS A 17 64.38 -27.31 -5.81
N THR A 18 63.78 -26.19 -5.42
CA THR A 18 63.22 -26.04 -4.08
C THR A 18 61.81 -26.65 -4.09
N LYS A 19 61.63 -27.75 -3.40
CA LYS A 19 60.30 -28.25 -3.03
C LYS A 19 59.55 -27.14 -2.31
N LYS A 20 58.54 -26.57 -2.93
CA LYS A 20 57.54 -25.77 -2.21
C LYS A 20 56.75 -26.71 -1.33
N ASP A 21 56.94 -26.59 -0.04
CA ASP A 21 56.01 -27.13 0.95
C ASP A 21 54.66 -26.44 0.70
N GLU A 22 53.70 -27.19 0.19
CA GLU A 22 52.30 -26.72 0.11
C GLU A 22 51.79 -26.55 1.53
N VAL A 23 51.83 -25.31 2.01
CA VAL A 23 51.13 -24.89 3.21
C VAL A 23 49.63 -24.95 2.87
N TRP A 24 49.00 -26.01 3.26
CA TRP A 24 47.55 -26.13 3.26
C TRP A 24 47.02 -25.07 4.25
N SER A 25 46.62 -23.91 3.73
CA SER A 25 45.84 -22.98 4.52
C SER A 25 44.52 -23.66 4.86
N GLU A 26 44.27 -23.89 6.13
CA GLU A 26 42.96 -24.29 6.63
C GLU A 26 41.95 -23.31 6.07
N VAL A 27 41.10 -23.77 5.12
CA VAL A 27 39.92 -23.07 4.71
C VAL A 27 39.04 -22.98 5.95
N LYS A 28 39.08 -21.83 6.64
CA LYS A 28 38.14 -21.51 7.70
C LYS A 28 36.76 -21.52 7.06
N THR A 29 36.12 -22.66 7.07
CA THR A 29 34.69 -22.78 6.72
C THR A 29 33.96 -21.84 7.69
N LYS A 30 33.41 -20.74 7.14
CA LYS A 30 32.47 -19.91 7.89
C LYS A 30 31.43 -20.86 8.50
N PRO A 31 31.16 -20.75 9.80
CA PRO A 31 30.15 -21.60 10.40
C PRO A 31 28.86 -21.41 9.61
N ILE A 32 28.30 -22.49 9.08
CA ILE A 32 27.00 -22.49 8.38
C ILE A 32 26.02 -21.96 9.41
N SER A 33 25.58 -20.70 9.23
CA SER A 33 24.59 -20.11 10.12
C SER A 33 23.36 -21.03 10.07
N LYS A 34 23.00 -21.62 11.20
CA LYS A 34 21.86 -22.52 11.30
C LYS A 34 20.62 -21.70 10.95
N LYS A 35 20.16 -21.80 9.69
CA LYS A 35 18.97 -21.05 9.22
C LYS A 35 17.79 -21.42 10.13
N LYS A 36 17.25 -20.41 10.82
CA LYS A 36 16.06 -20.56 11.65
C LYS A 36 14.88 -19.88 10.94
N GLU A 37 13.84 -20.65 10.67
CA GLU A 37 12.63 -20.13 9.99
C GLU A 37 11.38 -20.80 10.57
N PHE A 38 10.27 -20.07 10.63
CA PHE A 38 8.99 -20.51 11.22
C PHE A 38 9.09 -21.00 12.68
N GLY A 39 10.16 -20.65 13.38
CA GLY A 39 10.45 -21.13 14.74
C GLY A 39 11.24 -22.42 14.80
N PHE A 40 11.65 -23.00 13.67
CA PHE A 40 12.40 -24.25 13.58
C PHE A 40 13.82 -23.98 13.06
N THR A 41 14.80 -24.71 13.59
CA THR A 41 16.18 -24.71 13.09
C THR A 41 16.27 -25.72 11.96
N TYR A 42 16.44 -25.25 10.74
CA TYR A 42 16.39 -26.10 9.53
C TYR A 42 17.45 -27.21 9.50
N SER A 43 18.59 -26.99 10.18
CA SER A 43 19.61 -28.04 10.31
C SER A 43 19.15 -29.27 11.06
N ASP A 44 18.02 -29.22 11.77
CA ASP A 44 17.52 -30.37 12.57
C ASP A 44 16.57 -31.27 11.76
N PHE A 45 16.24 -30.87 10.51
CA PHE A 45 15.25 -31.53 9.65
C PHE A 45 15.79 -31.81 8.25
N ASN A 46 15.15 -32.73 7.54
CA ASN A 46 15.14 -32.78 6.10
C ASN A 46 14.04 -31.82 5.59
N VAL A 47 14.44 -30.67 5.06
CA VAL A 47 13.54 -29.60 4.65
C VAL A 47 13.17 -29.73 3.18
N VAL A 48 11.88 -29.71 2.86
CA VAL A 48 11.35 -29.63 1.50
C VAL A 48 10.48 -28.39 1.40
N GLN A 49 10.83 -27.52 0.48
CA GLN A 49 10.05 -26.30 0.17
C GLN A 49 9.46 -26.45 -1.23
N ASP A 50 8.17 -26.20 -1.38
CA ASP A 50 7.47 -26.26 -2.65
C ASP A 50 6.31 -25.25 -2.68
N THR A 51 5.62 -25.17 -3.78
CA THR A 51 4.48 -24.30 -4.02
C THR A 51 3.27 -25.12 -4.43
N LEU A 52 2.10 -24.78 -3.87
CA LEU A 52 0.83 -25.43 -4.20
C LEU A 52 0.50 -25.27 -5.68
N LYS A 53 0.27 -26.38 -6.37
CA LYS A 53 -0.12 -26.47 -7.78
C LYS A 53 -1.64 -26.57 -7.90
N SER A 54 -2.14 -26.34 -9.10
CA SER A 54 -3.56 -26.56 -9.40
C SER A 54 -3.95 -28.01 -9.13
N GLY A 55 -5.01 -28.22 -8.32
CA GLY A 55 -5.46 -29.54 -7.90
C GLY A 55 -4.83 -30.08 -6.62
N ASP A 56 -3.78 -29.46 -6.09
CA ASP A 56 -3.24 -29.84 -4.78
C ASP A 56 -4.22 -29.48 -3.66
N THR A 57 -4.39 -30.43 -2.75
CA THR A 57 -5.12 -30.25 -1.49
C THR A 57 -4.18 -30.55 -0.32
N PHE A 58 -4.53 -30.07 0.88
CA PHE A 58 -3.79 -30.43 2.07
C PHE A 58 -3.66 -31.96 2.21
N GLY A 59 -4.78 -32.69 2.04
CA GLY A 59 -4.79 -34.16 2.11
C GLY A 59 -3.84 -34.80 1.10
N SER A 60 -3.88 -34.38 -0.17
CA SER A 60 -3.02 -34.96 -1.20
C SER A 60 -1.52 -34.71 -0.95
N ILE A 61 -1.15 -33.57 -0.36
CA ILE A 61 0.23 -33.28 0.01
C ILE A 61 0.70 -34.17 1.16
N ILE A 62 -0.16 -34.36 2.17
CA ILE A 62 0.15 -35.20 3.32
C ILE A 62 0.23 -36.69 2.91
N GLN A 63 -0.65 -37.18 2.03
CA GLN A 63 -0.63 -38.55 1.49
C GLN A 63 0.68 -38.83 0.75
N LYS A 64 1.22 -37.87 -0.02
CA LYS A 64 2.54 -37.98 -0.66
C LYS A 64 3.70 -38.18 0.32
N GLN A 65 3.46 -38.07 1.63
CA GLN A 65 4.44 -38.33 2.69
C GLN A 65 4.30 -39.73 3.31
N ASN A 66 3.64 -40.65 2.61
CA ASN A 66 3.35 -42.03 3.05
C ASN A 66 2.44 -42.08 4.30
N ILE A 67 1.55 -41.12 4.45
CA ILE A 67 0.52 -41.09 5.48
C ILE A 67 -0.79 -41.59 4.85
N GLY A 68 -1.31 -42.72 5.33
CA GLY A 68 -2.52 -43.33 4.79
C GLY A 68 -3.79 -42.51 5.03
N ASP A 69 -4.82 -42.71 4.22
CA ASP A 69 -6.06 -41.92 4.17
C ASP A 69 -6.74 -41.80 5.55
N LYS A 70 -6.79 -42.88 6.34
CA LYS A 70 -7.38 -42.84 7.67
C LYS A 70 -6.67 -41.85 8.57
N LYS A 71 -5.33 -41.85 8.57
CA LYS A 71 -4.54 -40.90 9.38
C LYS A 71 -4.68 -39.47 8.88
N VAL A 72 -4.80 -39.28 7.57
CA VAL A 72 -5.06 -37.94 7.01
C VAL A 72 -6.41 -37.42 7.48
N PHE A 73 -7.45 -38.24 7.48
CA PHE A 73 -8.76 -37.86 7.98
C PHE A 73 -8.71 -37.52 9.49
N GLU A 74 -8.12 -38.36 10.30
CA GLU A 74 -7.93 -38.12 11.73
C GLU A 74 -7.15 -36.82 12.00
N LEU A 75 -6.12 -36.53 11.21
CA LEU A 75 -5.34 -35.30 11.27
C LEU A 75 -6.21 -34.07 10.98
N VAL A 76 -7.00 -34.13 9.92
CA VAL A 76 -7.89 -33.02 9.53
C VAL A 76 -8.91 -32.74 10.64
N GLU A 77 -9.49 -33.79 11.22
CA GLU A 77 -10.45 -33.64 12.34
C GLU A 77 -9.79 -33.02 13.59
N GLN A 78 -8.53 -33.36 13.89
CA GLN A 78 -7.81 -32.78 15.03
C GLN A 78 -7.51 -31.28 14.86
N ILE A 79 -7.28 -30.81 13.64
CA ILE A 79 -6.82 -29.43 13.39
C ILE A 79 -7.92 -28.49 12.86
N LYS A 80 -9.12 -28.98 12.56
CA LYS A 80 -10.19 -28.22 11.85
C LYS A 80 -10.57 -26.89 12.52
N ASP A 81 -10.51 -26.82 13.84
CA ASP A 81 -10.88 -25.61 14.60
C ASP A 81 -9.76 -24.53 14.56
N SER A 82 -8.53 -24.92 14.23
CA SER A 82 -7.35 -24.05 14.22
C SER A 82 -6.83 -23.75 12.82
N PHE A 83 -7.11 -24.64 11.85
CA PHE A 83 -6.69 -24.51 10.47
C PHE A 83 -7.72 -25.12 9.51
N ASP A 84 -8.44 -24.29 8.78
CA ASP A 84 -9.30 -24.75 7.68
C ASP A 84 -8.43 -25.19 6.50
N VAL A 85 -8.24 -26.50 6.35
CA VAL A 85 -7.44 -27.09 5.27
C VAL A 85 -7.96 -26.77 3.86
N ARG A 86 -9.23 -26.31 3.72
CA ARG A 86 -9.83 -25.88 2.45
C ARG A 86 -9.43 -24.44 2.08
N SER A 87 -8.82 -23.73 3.03
CA SER A 87 -8.40 -22.34 2.84
C SER A 87 -7.10 -22.20 2.06
N ILE A 88 -6.37 -23.30 1.79
CA ILE A 88 -5.13 -23.26 1.02
C ILE A 88 -5.42 -22.82 -0.44
N ARG A 89 -4.46 -22.11 -1.04
CA ARG A 89 -4.59 -21.52 -2.37
C ARG A 89 -3.41 -21.89 -3.26
N ASN A 90 -3.66 -22.05 -4.55
CA ASN A 90 -2.64 -22.27 -5.56
C ASN A 90 -1.59 -21.15 -5.53
N ASN A 91 -0.38 -21.46 -5.97
CA ASN A 91 0.77 -20.57 -6.01
C ASN A 91 1.22 -20.02 -4.65
N LYS A 92 0.80 -20.66 -3.55
CA LYS A 92 1.27 -20.34 -2.21
C LYS A 92 2.32 -21.33 -1.74
N PRO A 93 3.41 -20.88 -1.11
CA PRO A 93 4.48 -21.75 -0.67
C PRO A 93 4.08 -22.56 0.55
N TYR A 94 4.62 -23.76 0.63
CA TYR A 94 4.58 -24.59 1.81
C TYR A 94 5.94 -25.21 2.08
N THR A 95 6.18 -25.61 3.31
CA THR A 95 7.41 -26.25 3.76
C THR A 95 7.07 -27.53 4.55
N LEU A 96 7.74 -28.60 4.22
CA LEU A 96 7.69 -29.87 4.96
C LEU A 96 8.99 -30.02 5.73
N LEU A 97 8.88 -30.21 7.04
CA LEU A 97 10.00 -30.55 7.91
C LEU A 97 9.89 -32.04 8.25
N ARG A 98 10.82 -32.83 7.73
CA ARG A 98 10.87 -34.27 7.89
C ARG A 98 11.98 -34.68 8.86
N SER A 99 11.80 -35.80 9.51
CA SER A 99 12.86 -36.38 10.34
C SER A 99 14.13 -36.67 9.54
N LYS A 100 15.27 -36.67 10.21
CA LYS A 100 16.58 -37.03 9.62
C LYS A 100 16.84 -38.53 9.58
N ASN A 101 15.98 -39.32 10.20
CA ASN A 101 16.09 -40.76 10.18
C ASN A 101 15.85 -41.34 8.76
N LYS A 102 16.05 -42.64 8.59
CA LYS A 102 15.87 -43.33 7.32
C LYS A 102 14.43 -43.25 6.78
N THR A 103 13.44 -43.14 7.66
CA THR A 103 12.01 -43.12 7.31
C THR A 103 11.57 -41.75 6.75
N LYS A 104 12.31 -40.69 7.08
CA LYS A 104 12.00 -39.29 6.62
C LYS A 104 10.54 -38.91 6.90
N GLU A 105 10.01 -39.29 8.05
CA GLU A 105 8.65 -39.03 8.46
C GLU A 105 8.36 -37.53 8.48
N LEU A 106 7.16 -37.15 8.07
CA LEU A 106 6.69 -35.76 8.17
C LEU A 106 6.46 -35.42 9.64
N LEU A 107 7.14 -34.38 10.10
CA LEU A 107 7.04 -33.86 11.47
C LEU A 107 6.28 -32.57 11.56
N VAL A 108 6.44 -31.69 10.56
CA VAL A 108 5.78 -30.40 10.53
C VAL A 108 5.44 -30.02 9.08
N PHE A 109 4.22 -29.52 8.89
CA PHE A 109 3.80 -28.85 7.67
C PHE A 109 3.61 -27.36 7.96
N VAL A 110 4.21 -26.50 7.14
CA VAL A 110 4.05 -25.04 7.23
C VAL A 110 3.44 -24.52 5.95
N TYR A 111 2.36 -23.77 6.03
CA TYR A 111 1.68 -23.11 4.89
C TYR A 111 1.72 -21.59 5.03
N GLN A 112 2.06 -20.90 3.95
CA GLN A 112 2.17 -19.45 3.92
C GLN A 112 1.11 -18.85 2.98
N PRO A 113 -0.06 -18.37 3.49
CA PRO A 113 -1.09 -17.73 2.67
C PRO A 113 -0.64 -16.39 2.09
N ASP A 114 0.24 -15.68 2.78
CA ASP A 114 0.80 -14.37 2.41
C ASP A 114 2.23 -14.20 2.94
N ALA A 115 2.85 -13.06 2.68
CA ALA A 115 4.22 -12.80 3.09
C ALA A 115 4.39 -12.72 4.62
N LEU A 116 3.36 -12.30 5.34
CA LEU A 116 3.37 -12.00 6.77
C LEU A 116 2.94 -13.19 7.62
N HIS A 117 1.89 -13.92 7.21
CA HIS A 117 1.27 -14.97 8.02
C HIS A 117 1.71 -16.36 7.58
N TYR A 118 1.73 -17.28 8.53
CA TYR A 118 1.91 -18.70 8.24
C TYR A 118 1.14 -19.57 9.25
N TYR A 119 0.74 -20.73 8.77
CA TYR A 119 0.14 -21.79 9.58
C TYR A 119 1.17 -22.89 9.78
N VAL A 120 1.23 -23.42 10.98
CA VAL A 120 2.05 -24.59 11.33
C VAL A 120 1.10 -25.71 11.72
N VAL A 121 1.25 -26.88 11.10
CA VAL A 121 0.64 -28.13 11.53
C VAL A 121 1.78 -29.01 12.07
N ASP A 122 1.81 -29.19 13.37
CA ASP A 122 2.83 -29.92 14.13
C ASP A 122 2.35 -31.33 14.41
N LEU A 123 3.06 -32.29 13.86
CA LEU A 123 2.76 -33.75 13.92
C LEU A 123 3.71 -34.50 14.84
N ARG A 124 4.54 -33.80 15.61
CA ARG A 124 5.56 -34.45 16.46
C ARG A 124 4.98 -35.13 17.69
N ASP A 125 3.82 -34.69 18.14
CA ASP A 125 3.08 -35.29 19.25
C ASP A 125 2.06 -36.32 18.73
N SER A 126 1.50 -37.14 19.62
CA SER A 126 0.44 -38.12 19.28
C SER A 126 -0.85 -37.46 18.79
N ILE A 127 -1.11 -36.22 19.22
CA ILE A 127 -2.22 -35.39 18.77
C ILE A 127 -1.63 -34.21 17.99
N ALA A 128 -2.02 -34.06 16.72
CA ALA A 128 -1.58 -32.99 15.89
C ALA A 128 -2.13 -31.62 16.36
N LYS A 129 -1.30 -30.59 16.27
CA LYS A 129 -1.67 -29.24 16.64
C LYS A 129 -1.50 -28.33 15.45
N ALA A 130 -2.47 -27.45 15.20
CA ALA A 130 -2.33 -26.39 14.22
C ALA A 130 -2.43 -25.02 14.89
N TYR A 131 -1.62 -24.08 14.40
CA TYR A 131 -1.65 -22.71 14.89
C TYR A 131 -1.19 -21.73 13.82
N LYS A 132 -1.78 -20.53 13.84
CA LYS A 132 -1.38 -19.40 13.00
C LYS A 132 -0.30 -18.58 13.72
N LYS A 133 0.72 -18.18 12.98
CA LYS A 133 1.75 -17.23 13.44
C LYS A 133 1.99 -16.12 12.44
N THR A 134 2.58 -15.05 12.94
CA THR A 134 2.98 -13.87 12.17
C THR A 134 4.50 -13.77 12.21
N LYS A 135 5.11 -13.48 11.06
CA LYS A 135 6.54 -13.19 10.99
C LYS A 135 6.85 -11.87 11.69
N PRO A 136 8.05 -11.69 12.26
CA PRO A 136 8.45 -10.43 12.87
C PRO A 136 8.32 -9.28 11.88
N ILE A 137 7.84 -8.13 12.39
CA ILE A 137 7.74 -6.89 11.64
C ILE A 137 8.74 -5.90 12.24
N THR A 138 9.51 -5.24 11.39
CA THR A 138 10.39 -4.14 11.75
C THR A 138 9.90 -2.87 11.09
N ILE A 139 9.80 -1.81 11.87
CA ILE A 139 9.46 -0.46 11.40
C ILE A 139 10.76 0.34 11.25
N LYS A 140 11.00 0.86 10.04
CA LYS A 140 12.16 1.71 9.74
C LYS A 140 11.69 3.11 9.40
N ARG A 141 12.26 4.10 10.07
CA ARG A 141 12.01 5.52 9.80
C ARG A 141 12.85 5.97 8.62
N ARG A 142 12.23 6.73 7.70
CA ARG A 142 12.90 7.28 6.52
C ARG A 142 12.45 8.72 6.29
N THR A 143 13.41 9.57 5.89
CA THR A 143 13.11 10.94 5.44
C THR A 143 13.61 11.09 4.01
N ILE A 144 12.77 11.64 3.18
CA ILE A 144 13.11 12.04 1.82
C ILE A 144 12.74 13.51 1.64
N GLY A 145 13.49 14.20 0.82
CA GLY A 145 13.22 15.61 0.54
C GLY A 145 14.18 16.17 -0.50
N GLY A 146 13.86 17.36 -0.94
CA GLY A 146 14.63 18.05 -1.95
C GLY A 146 13.80 19.03 -2.74
N VAL A 147 14.21 19.23 -3.99
CA VAL A 147 13.57 20.11 -4.95
C VAL A 147 12.86 19.28 -6.01
N LEU A 148 11.61 19.60 -6.31
CA LEU A 148 10.86 18.94 -7.37
C LEU A 148 11.51 19.19 -8.72
N LYS A 149 11.87 18.13 -9.43
CA LYS A 149 12.42 18.16 -10.79
C LYS A 149 11.34 18.02 -11.85
N SER A 150 10.26 17.31 -11.50
CA SER A 150 9.09 17.01 -12.33
C SER A 150 7.85 16.82 -11.43
N SER A 151 7.08 15.76 -11.61
CA SER A 151 5.97 15.41 -10.73
C SER A 151 6.44 14.85 -9.37
N LEU A 152 5.58 14.93 -8.36
CA LEU A 152 5.84 14.30 -7.07
C LEU A 152 6.02 12.77 -7.23
N SER A 153 5.19 12.11 -8.02
CA SER A 153 5.27 10.66 -8.23
C SER A 153 6.62 10.24 -8.79
N GLU A 154 7.09 10.89 -9.84
CA GLU A 154 8.39 10.60 -10.45
C GLU A 154 9.56 10.89 -9.50
N THR A 155 9.42 11.95 -8.68
CA THR A 155 10.43 12.28 -7.66
C THR A 155 10.50 11.19 -6.58
N LEU A 156 9.35 10.64 -6.14
CA LEU A 156 9.30 9.56 -5.16
C LEU A 156 9.82 8.24 -5.74
N GLU A 157 9.47 7.91 -6.98
CA GLU A 157 10.00 6.75 -7.70
C GLU A 157 11.52 6.80 -7.83
N SER A 158 12.07 7.98 -8.19
CA SER A 158 13.52 8.21 -8.25
C SER A 158 14.22 8.03 -6.88
N ALA A 159 13.49 8.20 -5.79
CA ALA A 159 13.95 7.95 -4.43
C ALA A 159 13.69 6.50 -3.97
N ASN A 160 13.30 5.59 -4.86
CA ASN A 160 12.88 4.22 -4.56
C ASN A 160 11.81 4.15 -3.45
N VAL A 161 10.79 5.00 -3.57
CA VAL A 161 9.61 4.98 -2.70
C VAL A 161 8.41 4.53 -3.51
N GLU A 162 7.71 3.54 -3.01
CA GLU A 162 6.53 2.99 -3.68
C GLU A 162 5.41 4.03 -3.84
N GLY A 163 4.72 3.99 -4.98
CA GLY A 163 3.68 4.97 -5.38
C GLY A 163 2.53 5.16 -4.40
N GLY A 164 2.35 4.28 -3.42
CA GLY A 164 1.37 4.41 -2.35
C GLY A 164 1.55 5.67 -1.49
N LEU A 165 2.80 6.14 -1.29
CA LEU A 165 3.09 7.36 -0.54
C LEU A 165 2.58 8.61 -1.28
N ALA A 166 2.76 8.71 -2.60
CA ALA A 166 2.25 9.83 -3.39
C ALA A 166 0.73 9.99 -3.22
N SER A 167 0.00 8.88 -3.26
CA SER A 167 -1.46 8.88 -3.07
C SER A 167 -1.87 9.31 -1.65
N ARG A 168 -1.11 8.90 -0.63
CA ARG A 168 -1.34 9.34 0.77
C ARG A 168 -1.10 10.84 0.92
N ILE A 169 0.01 11.34 0.41
CA ILE A 169 0.35 12.78 0.42
C ILE A 169 -0.71 13.59 -0.32
N ALA A 170 -1.12 13.16 -1.51
CA ALA A 170 -2.16 13.84 -2.27
C ALA A 170 -3.50 13.94 -1.50
N LYS A 171 -3.84 12.92 -0.70
CA LYS A 171 -5.04 12.95 0.15
C LYS A 171 -4.91 13.90 1.34
N ILE A 172 -3.72 13.97 1.97
CA ILE A 172 -3.46 14.83 3.12
C ILE A 172 -3.55 16.31 2.72
N TYR A 173 -2.89 16.65 1.63
CA TYR A 173 -2.82 18.04 1.14
C TYR A 173 -3.90 18.41 0.11
N ALA A 174 -4.86 17.51 -0.16
CA ALA A 174 -5.87 17.69 -1.21
C ALA A 174 -6.61 19.05 -1.15
N TRP A 175 -6.66 19.66 0.03
CA TRP A 175 -7.35 20.91 0.30
C TRP A 175 -6.44 22.14 0.27
N SER A 176 -5.15 21.93 0.48
CA SER A 176 -4.15 22.99 0.61
C SER A 176 -3.32 23.15 -0.64
N ILE A 177 -3.05 22.06 -1.36
CA ILE A 177 -2.16 22.00 -2.51
C ILE A 177 -2.89 21.41 -3.73
N ASP A 178 -2.82 22.10 -4.85
CA ASP A 178 -3.13 21.53 -6.16
C ASP A 178 -1.83 20.95 -6.74
N PHE A 179 -1.66 19.63 -6.61
CA PHE A 179 -0.43 18.92 -7.02
C PHE A 179 -0.13 19.05 -8.53
N PHE A 180 -1.14 19.36 -9.37
CA PHE A 180 -0.92 19.65 -10.79
C PHE A 180 -0.31 21.04 -11.04
N LYS A 181 -0.26 21.88 -10.01
CA LYS A 181 0.33 23.23 -10.05
C LYS A 181 1.62 23.36 -9.25
N LEU A 182 2.13 22.27 -8.71
CA LEU A 182 3.49 22.22 -8.19
C LEU A 182 4.46 22.46 -9.35
N LYS A 183 5.49 23.26 -9.12
CA LYS A 183 6.45 23.65 -10.14
C LYS A 183 7.81 22.99 -9.89
N ARG A 184 8.55 22.83 -10.96
CA ARG A 184 9.97 22.58 -10.85
C ARG A 184 10.61 23.69 -10.00
N GLY A 185 11.36 23.30 -8.96
CA GLY A 185 11.96 24.24 -8.02
C GLY A 185 11.25 24.30 -6.67
N ASP A 186 9.98 23.89 -6.56
CA ASP A 186 9.29 23.81 -5.25
C ASP A 186 9.97 22.76 -4.36
N ARG A 187 10.12 23.07 -3.08
CA ARG A 187 10.80 22.21 -2.09
C ARG A 187 9.80 21.35 -1.34
N PHE A 188 10.24 20.19 -0.92
CA PHE A 188 9.46 19.31 -0.06
C PHE A 188 10.34 18.50 0.87
N ALA A 189 9.78 18.02 1.96
CA ALA A 189 10.32 16.90 2.74
C ALA A 189 9.17 16.07 3.32
N ILE A 190 9.41 14.77 3.46
CA ILE A 190 8.45 13.80 3.98
C ILE A 190 9.21 12.84 4.88
N THR A 191 8.80 12.76 6.15
CA THR A 191 9.26 11.75 7.10
C THR A 191 8.14 10.73 7.32
N PHE A 192 8.46 9.48 7.12
CA PHE A 192 7.50 8.37 7.18
C PHE A 192 8.16 7.12 7.72
N THR A 193 7.35 6.14 8.07
CA THR A 193 7.82 4.82 8.45
C THR A 193 7.47 3.79 7.38
N GLU A 194 8.39 2.84 7.19
CA GLU A 194 8.26 1.71 6.30
C GLU A 194 8.22 0.42 7.11
N ARG A 195 7.38 -0.50 6.70
CA ARG A 195 7.22 -1.81 7.32
C ARG A 195 7.99 -2.86 6.56
N TYR A 196 8.74 -3.69 7.29
CA TYR A 196 9.52 -4.79 6.75
C TYR A 196 9.18 -6.08 7.49
N ILE A 197 8.96 -7.15 6.74
CA ILE A 197 8.78 -8.51 7.28
C ILE A 197 10.15 -9.18 7.32
N ASN A 198 10.53 -9.77 8.46
CA ASN A 198 11.84 -10.39 8.69
C ASN A 198 13.01 -9.44 8.31
N ASP A 199 12.91 -8.15 8.64
CA ASP A 199 13.90 -7.10 8.40
C ASP A 199 14.26 -6.83 6.92
N SER A 200 13.83 -7.64 6.00
CA SER A 200 14.28 -7.63 4.60
C SER A 200 13.18 -7.45 3.57
N ILE A 201 11.99 -8.00 3.79
CA ILE A 201 10.89 -7.93 2.82
C ILE A 201 10.10 -6.65 3.06
N TYR A 202 10.18 -5.72 2.12
CA TYR A 202 9.39 -4.50 2.16
C TYR A 202 7.88 -4.80 2.09
N ASP A 203 7.11 -4.26 3.02
CA ASP A 203 5.66 -4.49 3.16
C ASP A 203 4.85 -3.19 3.08
N GLY A 204 5.47 -2.12 2.62
CA GLY A 204 4.82 -0.84 2.33
C GLY A 204 5.10 0.26 3.35
N VAL A 205 4.54 1.44 3.06
CA VAL A 205 4.58 2.59 3.97
C VAL A 205 3.58 2.36 5.10
N ASP A 206 4.07 2.42 6.34
CA ASP A 206 3.27 2.25 7.55
C ASP A 206 2.54 3.55 7.91
N SER A 207 3.28 4.59 8.30
CA SER A 207 2.72 5.87 8.72
C SER A 207 3.49 7.06 8.16
N LEU A 208 2.82 8.22 8.08
CA LEU A 208 3.47 9.50 7.85
C LEU A 208 3.66 10.19 9.21
N GLU A 209 4.88 10.66 9.49
CA GLU A 209 5.21 11.34 10.75
C GLU A 209 5.23 12.87 10.62
N ALA A 210 5.73 13.38 9.50
CA ALA A 210 5.75 14.80 9.19
C ALA A 210 5.97 15.02 7.70
N SER A 211 5.47 16.12 7.17
CA SER A 211 5.84 16.55 5.84
C SER A 211 5.66 18.05 5.66
N PHE A 212 6.34 18.61 4.68
CA PHE A 212 6.04 19.93 4.15
C PHE A 212 6.15 19.98 2.63
N PHE A 213 5.44 20.91 2.03
CA PHE A 213 5.57 21.27 0.62
C PHE A 213 5.61 22.79 0.48
N GLU A 214 6.52 23.28 -0.34
CA GLU A 214 6.48 24.65 -0.84
C GLU A 214 5.48 24.73 -2.00
N TYR A 215 4.49 25.58 -1.86
CA TYR A 215 3.47 25.79 -2.87
C TYR A 215 3.18 27.27 -3.05
N LYS A 216 3.43 27.82 -4.22
CA LYS A 216 3.29 29.26 -4.53
C LYS A 216 4.08 30.15 -3.57
N GLY A 217 5.30 29.75 -3.23
CA GLY A 217 6.20 30.49 -2.34
C GLY A 217 5.83 30.42 -0.84
N LYS A 218 4.88 29.57 -0.46
CA LYS A 218 4.51 29.32 0.93
C LYS A 218 4.83 27.88 1.31
N ILE A 219 5.37 27.67 2.48
CA ILE A 219 5.56 26.34 3.07
C ILE A 219 4.26 25.94 3.75
N ILE A 220 3.79 24.72 3.51
CA ILE A 220 2.61 24.14 4.12
C ILE A 220 3.06 22.85 4.80
N TYR A 221 3.02 22.81 6.12
CA TYR A 221 3.37 21.65 6.92
C TYR A 221 2.19 20.70 7.10
N ALA A 222 2.47 19.45 7.41
CA ALA A 222 1.49 18.45 7.83
C ALA A 222 2.06 17.56 8.93
N PHE A 223 1.46 17.64 10.09
CA PHE A 223 1.77 16.82 11.27
C PHE A 223 0.55 15.94 11.60
N PRO A 224 0.73 14.62 11.76
CA PRO A 224 -0.35 13.73 12.17
C PRO A 224 -0.68 13.93 13.65
N PHE A 225 -1.97 13.94 13.97
CA PHE A 225 -2.45 14.02 15.33
C PHE A 225 -3.79 13.29 15.48
N VAL A 226 -4.01 12.63 16.62
CA VAL A 226 -5.28 11.99 16.95
C VAL A 226 -6.07 12.96 17.83
N ALA A 227 -6.87 13.83 17.21
CA ALA A 227 -7.66 14.85 17.92
C ALA A 227 -8.76 14.26 18.81
N ASN A 228 -9.30 13.10 18.43
CA ASN A 228 -10.30 12.39 19.23
C ASN A 228 -9.84 10.96 19.52
N PRO A 229 -9.36 10.66 20.73
CA PRO A 229 -8.89 9.32 21.11
C PRO A 229 -9.92 8.21 20.90
N SER A 230 -11.21 8.51 21.06
CA SER A 230 -12.29 7.52 20.88
C SER A 230 -12.47 7.07 19.44
N SER A 231 -12.07 7.89 18.46
CA SER A 231 -12.15 7.54 17.03
C SER A 231 -10.88 6.92 16.49
N ASN A 232 -9.78 7.02 17.21
CA ASN A 232 -8.41 6.63 16.80
C ASN A 232 -8.07 7.11 15.37
N ARG A 233 -8.66 8.21 14.92
CA ARG A 233 -8.51 8.75 13.57
C ARG A 233 -7.37 9.75 13.52
N ILE A 234 -6.37 9.49 12.70
CA ILE A 234 -5.29 10.43 12.43
C ILE A 234 -5.81 11.54 11.51
N GLU A 235 -5.67 12.77 11.94
CA GLU A 235 -5.88 13.99 11.16
C GLU A 235 -4.55 14.74 11.03
N TYR A 236 -4.45 15.67 10.09
CA TYR A 236 -3.22 16.40 9.82
C TYR A 236 -3.41 17.87 10.06
N TYR A 237 -2.43 18.48 10.71
CA TYR A 237 -2.43 19.87 11.17
C TYR A 237 -1.17 20.59 10.68
N ASP A 238 -1.27 21.90 10.46
CA ASP A 238 -0.13 22.76 10.23
C ASP A 238 0.66 23.06 11.51
N GLU A 239 1.68 23.91 11.42
CA GLU A 239 2.54 24.32 12.53
C GLU A 239 1.80 25.15 13.60
N GLU A 240 0.67 25.72 13.26
CA GLU A 240 -0.19 26.49 14.17
C GLU A 240 -1.28 25.62 14.82
N GLY A 241 -1.33 24.33 14.50
CA GLY A 241 -2.36 23.40 14.97
C GLY A 241 -3.70 23.54 14.24
N LYS A 242 -3.72 24.19 13.09
CA LYS A 242 -4.89 24.31 12.24
C LYS A 242 -5.02 23.10 11.34
N GLY A 243 -6.17 22.46 11.33
CA GLY A 243 -6.43 21.29 10.48
C GLY A 243 -6.27 21.58 9.00
N LEU A 244 -5.49 20.74 8.30
CA LEU A 244 -5.27 20.85 6.86
C LEU A 244 -6.53 20.55 6.04
N LYS A 245 -7.49 19.84 6.59
CA LYS A 245 -8.81 19.69 5.99
C LYS A 245 -9.60 20.98 6.14
N ASN A 246 -9.78 21.68 5.04
CA ASN A 246 -10.77 22.76 5.00
C ASN A 246 -12.18 22.18 5.25
N PHE A 247 -13.05 22.99 5.88
CA PHE A 247 -14.42 22.61 6.16
C PHE A 247 -15.16 22.18 4.89
N PHE A 248 -14.88 22.84 3.76
CA PHE A 248 -15.44 22.48 2.45
C PHE A 248 -14.37 22.10 1.42
N LEU A 249 -14.70 21.12 0.59
CA LEU A 249 -13.98 20.84 -0.67
C LEU A 249 -14.01 22.04 -1.59
N LYS A 250 -12.92 22.29 -2.31
CA LYS A 250 -12.89 23.32 -3.36
C LYS A 250 -13.83 22.99 -4.53
N THR A 251 -14.00 21.70 -4.84
CA THR A 251 -14.90 21.23 -5.89
C THR A 251 -15.58 19.93 -5.45
N PRO A 252 -16.87 19.73 -5.81
CA PRO A 252 -17.57 18.49 -5.54
C PRO A 252 -17.28 17.36 -6.56
N ILE A 253 -16.52 17.65 -7.61
CA ILE A 253 -16.26 16.74 -8.73
C ILE A 253 -14.78 16.74 -9.07
N LYS A 254 -14.17 15.54 -9.11
CA LYS A 254 -12.80 15.36 -9.59
C LYS A 254 -12.75 15.57 -11.12
N PHE A 255 -11.67 16.14 -11.61
CA PHE A 255 -11.44 16.36 -13.05
C PHE A 255 -12.54 17.15 -13.76
N SER A 256 -13.19 18.09 -13.05
CA SER A 256 -14.19 18.98 -13.63
C SER A 256 -13.59 20.32 -14.07
N ARG A 257 -14.23 20.93 -15.06
CA ARG A 257 -13.97 22.32 -15.46
C ARG A 257 -15.03 23.21 -14.82
N LEU A 258 -14.59 24.32 -14.22
CA LEU A 258 -15.51 25.38 -13.80
C LEU A 258 -16.10 26.04 -15.06
N SER A 259 -17.40 25.85 -15.30
CA SER A 259 -18.08 26.40 -16.46
C SER A 259 -18.74 27.77 -16.18
N SER A 260 -19.31 27.94 -14.97
CA SER A 260 -19.89 29.22 -14.56
C SER A 260 -19.75 29.45 -13.06
N ARG A 261 -19.48 30.70 -12.68
CA ARG A 261 -19.36 31.16 -11.30
C ARG A 261 -20.68 31.71 -10.76
N PHE A 262 -20.78 31.84 -9.42
CA PHE A 262 -21.81 32.65 -8.80
C PHE A 262 -21.83 34.07 -9.39
N SER A 263 -23.02 34.56 -9.64
CA SER A 263 -23.24 35.94 -10.15
C SER A 263 -24.55 36.46 -9.59
N ALA A 264 -24.51 37.72 -9.09
CA ALA A 264 -25.73 38.38 -8.64
C ALA A 264 -26.69 38.69 -9.79
N SER A 265 -26.17 38.82 -11.04
CA SER A 265 -26.99 39.05 -12.25
C SER A 265 -26.20 38.57 -13.45
N ARG A 266 -26.77 37.64 -14.24
CA ARG A 266 -26.28 37.22 -15.56
C ARG A 266 -27.43 36.93 -16.50
N PHE A 267 -27.20 37.03 -17.81
CA PHE A 267 -28.16 36.59 -18.80
C PHE A 267 -28.28 35.04 -18.75
N HIS A 268 -29.51 34.55 -18.60
CA HIS A 268 -29.78 33.11 -18.53
C HIS A 268 -30.05 32.57 -19.93
N PRO A 269 -29.23 31.66 -20.48
CA PRO A 269 -29.29 31.28 -21.89
C PRO A 269 -30.57 30.53 -22.27
N VAL A 270 -31.18 29.80 -21.34
CA VAL A 270 -32.43 29.04 -21.59
C VAL A 270 -33.67 29.91 -21.39
N GLN A 271 -33.68 30.78 -20.39
CA GLN A 271 -34.84 31.57 -20.03
C GLN A 271 -34.83 32.96 -20.68
N LEU A 272 -33.73 33.30 -21.36
CA LEU A 272 -33.51 34.57 -22.08
C LEU A 272 -33.82 35.82 -21.21
N THR A 273 -33.51 35.75 -19.92
CA THR A 273 -33.74 36.82 -18.94
C THR A 273 -32.51 37.04 -18.07
N TRP A 274 -32.37 38.23 -17.53
CA TRP A 274 -31.35 38.54 -16.54
C TRP A 274 -31.80 38.05 -15.17
N LYS A 275 -30.97 37.20 -14.55
CA LYS A 275 -31.22 36.70 -13.19
C LYS A 275 -29.94 36.28 -12.45
N ALA A 276 -30.04 36.16 -11.13
CA ALA A 276 -28.94 35.72 -10.31
C ALA A 276 -28.61 34.22 -10.58
N HIS A 277 -27.33 33.94 -10.66
CA HIS A 277 -26.81 32.56 -10.59
C HIS A 277 -26.34 32.27 -9.17
N LYS A 278 -27.17 31.56 -8.41
CA LYS A 278 -26.95 31.32 -6.95
C LYS A 278 -25.99 30.17 -6.66
N GLY A 279 -25.34 29.63 -7.67
CA GLY A 279 -24.44 28.47 -7.54
C GLY A 279 -23.16 28.60 -8.36
N THR A 280 -22.43 27.52 -8.43
CA THR A 280 -21.23 27.35 -9.26
C THR A 280 -21.44 26.13 -10.13
N ASP A 281 -21.31 26.30 -11.44
CA ASP A 281 -21.49 25.22 -12.41
C ASP A 281 -20.15 24.55 -12.74
N TYR A 282 -20.15 23.24 -12.69
CA TYR A 282 -19.03 22.38 -13.05
C TYR A 282 -19.41 21.48 -14.21
N ALA A 283 -18.62 21.50 -15.28
CA ALA A 283 -18.76 20.59 -16.41
C ALA A 283 -17.87 19.36 -16.24
N ALA A 284 -18.46 18.19 -16.33
CA ALA A 284 -17.79 16.90 -16.30
C ALA A 284 -18.58 15.88 -17.14
N PRO A 285 -17.96 14.77 -17.59
CA PRO A 285 -18.66 13.70 -18.30
C PRO A 285 -19.88 13.19 -17.51
N HIS A 286 -20.96 12.87 -18.22
CA HIS A 286 -22.15 12.25 -17.63
C HIS A 286 -21.79 10.99 -16.84
N GLY A 287 -22.37 10.80 -15.67
CA GLY A 287 -22.09 9.66 -14.80
C GLY A 287 -20.85 9.83 -13.91
N THR A 288 -20.09 10.92 -14.00
CA THR A 288 -18.97 11.21 -13.09
C THR A 288 -19.49 11.33 -11.64
N PRO A 289 -18.83 10.73 -10.64
CA PRO A 289 -19.25 10.85 -9.25
C PRO A 289 -19.21 12.30 -8.74
N ILE A 290 -20.33 12.74 -8.15
CA ILE A 290 -20.44 13.99 -7.38
C ILE A 290 -20.24 13.64 -5.91
N THR A 291 -19.31 14.31 -5.23
CA THR A 291 -19.02 14.08 -3.82
C THR A 291 -19.51 15.22 -2.95
N THR A 292 -19.96 14.89 -1.72
CA THR A 292 -20.27 15.95 -0.75
C THR A 292 -19.03 16.75 -0.40
N THR A 293 -19.14 18.10 -0.40
CA THR A 293 -18.02 18.99 -0.14
C THR A 293 -17.62 19.09 1.33
N ALA A 294 -18.47 18.65 2.26
CA ALA A 294 -18.17 18.53 3.67
C ALA A 294 -18.94 17.34 4.29
N SER A 295 -18.49 16.87 5.45
CA SER A 295 -19.24 15.87 6.21
C SER A 295 -20.56 16.47 6.73
N GLY A 296 -21.61 15.65 6.84
CA GLY A 296 -22.91 16.13 7.29
C GLY A 296 -24.00 15.06 7.26
N VAL A 297 -25.24 15.49 7.26
CA VAL A 297 -26.42 14.66 7.15
C VAL A 297 -27.22 15.10 5.92
N VAL A 298 -27.64 14.15 5.11
CA VAL A 298 -28.50 14.41 3.96
C VAL A 298 -29.84 14.94 4.44
N GLU A 299 -30.09 16.22 4.21
CA GLU A 299 -31.31 16.91 4.63
C GLU A 299 -32.46 16.63 3.69
N GLN A 300 -32.18 16.64 2.38
CA GLN A 300 -33.16 16.42 1.34
C GLN A 300 -32.56 15.69 0.14
N THR A 301 -33.38 14.87 -0.50
CA THR A 301 -33.14 14.30 -1.83
C THR A 301 -34.44 14.32 -2.61
N GLY A 302 -34.41 14.51 -3.90
CA GLY A 302 -35.61 14.50 -4.72
C GLY A 302 -35.42 15.02 -6.12
N TYR A 303 -36.51 15.36 -6.76
CA TYR A 303 -36.60 15.95 -8.10
C TYR A 303 -37.49 17.18 -8.10
N THR A 304 -37.04 18.23 -8.77
CA THR A 304 -37.89 19.37 -9.16
C THR A 304 -37.63 19.75 -10.62
N ALA A 305 -38.62 20.37 -11.28
CA ALA A 305 -38.44 20.79 -12.67
C ALA A 305 -37.22 21.73 -12.87
N GLY A 306 -36.90 22.57 -11.86
CA GLY A 306 -35.78 23.49 -11.93
C GLY A 306 -34.45 22.83 -11.59
N ASN A 307 -34.38 22.10 -10.49
CA ASN A 307 -33.13 21.52 -9.97
C ASN A 307 -32.77 20.17 -10.59
N GLY A 308 -33.71 19.52 -11.28
CA GLY A 308 -33.56 18.12 -11.64
C GLY A 308 -33.45 17.23 -10.38
N ASN A 309 -32.80 16.10 -10.50
CA ASN A 309 -32.43 15.31 -9.32
C ASN A 309 -31.42 16.08 -8.47
N PHE A 310 -31.67 16.15 -7.17
CA PHE A 310 -30.82 16.92 -6.26
C PHE A 310 -30.59 16.25 -4.91
N VAL A 311 -29.49 16.63 -4.27
CA VAL A 311 -29.16 16.27 -2.90
C VAL A 311 -28.80 17.54 -2.14
N LYS A 312 -29.36 17.73 -0.93
CA LYS A 312 -29.00 18.78 0.02
C LYS A 312 -28.39 18.14 1.26
N VAL A 313 -27.20 18.59 1.63
CA VAL A 313 -26.47 18.11 2.81
C VAL A 313 -26.35 19.23 3.82
N LYS A 314 -26.82 18.99 5.05
CA LYS A 314 -26.65 19.89 6.19
C LYS A 314 -25.35 19.51 6.91
N HIS A 315 -24.42 20.45 7.02
CA HIS A 315 -23.10 20.22 7.59
C HIS A 315 -23.03 20.59 9.08
N ASN A 316 -23.68 21.69 9.44
CA ASN A 316 -23.80 22.16 10.82
C ASN A 316 -25.02 23.10 10.97
N GLY A 317 -25.10 23.86 12.06
CA GLY A 317 -26.17 24.83 12.29
C GLY A 317 -26.19 26.00 11.30
N THR A 318 -25.08 26.28 10.61
CA THR A 318 -24.90 27.44 9.74
C THR A 318 -24.88 27.09 8.26
N TYR A 319 -24.26 25.95 7.88
CA TYR A 319 -23.96 25.63 6.50
C TYR A 319 -24.68 24.40 5.98
N SER A 320 -25.22 24.53 4.78
CA SER A 320 -25.70 23.43 3.93
C SER A 320 -25.17 23.61 2.51
N THR A 321 -24.96 22.50 1.80
CA THR A 321 -24.66 22.53 0.37
C THR A 321 -25.74 21.79 -0.40
N GLN A 322 -25.98 22.20 -1.65
CA GLN A 322 -26.95 21.58 -2.54
C GLN A 322 -26.28 21.24 -3.87
N TYR A 323 -26.56 20.06 -4.39
CA TYR A 323 -26.00 19.50 -5.62
C TYR A 323 -27.14 19.18 -6.54
N LEU A 324 -27.14 19.72 -7.74
CA LEU A 324 -28.26 19.74 -8.67
C LEU A 324 -27.96 18.97 -9.96
N HIS A 325 -29.00 18.77 -10.78
CA HIS A 325 -28.93 18.24 -12.13
C HIS A 325 -28.34 16.83 -12.23
N MET A 326 -28.41 16.04 -11.18
CA MET A 326 -27.85 14.70 -11.14
C MET A 326 -28.57 13.74 -12.10
N SER A 327 -27.83 12.82 -12.71
CA SER A 327 -28.42 11.68 -13.42
C SER A 327 -28.97 10.64 -12.44
N ARG A 328 -28.30 10.47 -11.31
CA ARG A 328 -28.68 9.49 -10.27
C ARG A 328 -28.30 9.98 -8.87
N ILE A 329 -29.18 9.76 -7.91
CA ILE A 329 -28.94 9.99 -6.48
C ILE A 329 -28.44 8.68 -5.86
N LEU A 330 -27.36 8.72 -5.05
CA LEU A 330 -26.72 7.56 -4.42
C LEU A 330 -26.96 7.49 -2.91
N VAL A 331 -27.65 8.47 -2.33
CA VAL A 331 -27.87 8.59 -0.87
C VAL A 331 -29.35 8.84 -0.58
N ARG A 332 -29.74 8.64 0.68
CA ARG A 332 -31.13 8.86 1.14
C ARG A 332 -31.19 9.93 2.23
N ARG A 333 -32.35 10.56 2.40
CA ARG A 333 -32.59 11.51 3.48
C ARG A 333 -32.28 10.89 4.84
N GLY A 334 -31.64 11.64 5.73
CA GLY A 334 -31.21 11.21 7.06
C GLY A 334 -29.87 10.47 7.08
N GLN A 335 -29.31 10.11 5.93
CA GLN A 335 -28.03 9.41 5.84
C GLN A 335 -26.89 10.34 6.28
N ARG A 336 -25.99 9.86 7.16
CA ARG A 336 -24.71 10.53 7.45
C ARG A 336 -23.75 10.31 6.28
N VAL A 337 -23.09 11.38 5.86
CA VAL A 337 -22.08 11.37 4.78
C VAL A 337 -20.80 12.01 5.26
N THR A 338 -19.67 11.48 4.80
CA THR A 338 -18.35 12.02 5.09
C THR A 338 -17.86 12.86 3.93
N GLN A 339 -17.09 13.89 4.19
CA GLN A 339 -16.47 14.73 3.16
C GLN A 339 -15.78 13.89 2.09
N GLY A 340 -16.08 14.17 0.81
CA GLY A 340 -15.56 13.39 -0.31
C GLY A 340 -16.32 12.10 -0.63
N GLN A 341 -17.36 11.76 0.12
CA GLN A 341 -18.19 10.60 -0.18
C GLN A 341 -19.05 10.88 -1.43
N PRO A 342 -19.15 9.94 -2.38
CA PRO A 342 -20.07 10.03 -3.50
C PRO A 342 -21.53 10.10 -3.03
N ILE A 343 -22.28 11.09 -3.52
CA ILE A 343 -23.71 11.32 -3.19
C ILE A 343 -24.63 11.28 -4.40
N GLY A 344 -24.06 11.33 -5.61
CA GLY A 344 -24.79 11.25 -6.86
C GLY A 344 -23.85 11.19 -8.06
N LEU A 345 -24.42 11.17 -9.24
CA LEU A 345 -23.70 11.14 -10.52
C LEU A 345 -24.08 12.37 -11.36
N VAL A 346 -23.10 12.92 -12.10
CA VAL A 346 -23.29 14.03 -13.03
C VAL A 346 -24.35 13.67 -14.05
N GLY A 347 -25.24 14.61 -14.32
CA GLY A 347 -26.32 14.51 -15.31
C GLY A 347 -26.69 15.87 -15.90
N SER A 348 -27.84 15.91 -16.52
CA SER A 348 -28.44 17.10 -17.15
C SER A 348 -29.93 17.18 -16.88
N THR A 349 -30.40 16.67 -15.73
CA THR A 349 -31.84 16.68 -15.38
C THR A 349 -32.30 18.08 -14.93
N GLY A 350 -33.55 18.41 -15.13
CA GLY A 350 -34.12 19.73 -14.84
C GLY A 350 -33.65 20.81 -15.83
N LEU A 351 -33.44 22.06 -15.37
CA LEU A 351 -32.99 23.19 -16.17
C LEU A 351 -31.46 23.28 -16.26
N ALA A 352 -30.78 22.15 -16.52
CA ALA A 352 -29.34 22.15 -16.78
C ALA A 352 -29.02 22.74 -18.14
N THR A 353 -27.90 23.50 -18.26
CA THR A 353 -27.39 24.12 -19.50
C THR A 353 -26.03 23.58 -19.86
#